data_ff8f1104d96260b5d9558e754da8288e
#
_entry.id   ff8f1104d96260b5d9558e754da8288e
#
_cell.length_a   1.000
_cell.length_b   1.000
_cell.length_c   1.000
_cell.angle_alpha   90.00
_cell.angle_beta   90.00
_cell.angle_gamma   90.00
#
_symmetry.space_group_name_H-M   'P 1'
#
loop_
_entity.id
_entity.type
_entity.pdbx_description
1 polymer ?
#
loop_
_entity_poly.entity_id
_entity_poly.type
_entity_poly.pdbx_seq_one_letter_code
_entity_poly.pdbx_strand_id
1 'polypeptide(L)'
;MDNPDDTILHNTVLFPQNHELLPSSEVEPPPDQAAMTIEVGQTIPDAELGYVPYTDELEDPSVCGLPSKIHTHKDWKGKKVVIFGIPGSFTKTCSENHLPPYVTSYDQFKAKGVDAIYCIATNDMFVQSAFGRVHKTGDKVICISDASMSFLRPAGLTQDLSHVGFGERAKRFALVVDDLKVTYVGEETGPGVGPSGAEAVLAKL
;
A
#
# COMPACT_ATOMS: atom_id res chain seq x y z
N MET A 1 -4.48 59.02 37.70
CA MET A 1 -4.23 57.79 38.52
C MET A 1 -3.70 56.75 37.54
N ASP A 2 -2.40 56.75 37.45
CA ASP A 2 -1.61 55.98 36.50
C ASP A 2 -1.51 54.54 36.98
N ASN A 3 -1.66 53.60 36.08
CA ASN A 3 -1.40 52.20 36.36
C ASN A 3 -0.09 51.79 35.63
N PRO A 4 0.99 51.58 36.32
CA PRO A 4 2.22 51.04 35.75
C PRO A 4 2.22 49.52 36.00
N ASP A 5 2.53 48.77 34.99
CA ASP A 5 3.30 47.54 34.98
C ASP A 5 2.79 46.57 33.89
N ASP A 6 3.29 46.82 32.71
CA ASP A 6 3.28 45.78 31.67
C ASP A 6 4.75 45.46 31.34
N THR A 7 5.36 44.65 32.23
CA THR A 7 6.70 44.13 31.97
C THR A 7 6.59 42.80 31.19
N ILE A 8 6.60 42.92 29.89
CA ILE A 8 6.74 41.73 29.02
C ILE A 8 8.17 41.21 29.14
N LEU A 9 8.34 40.15 29.89
CA LEU A 9 9.56 39.37 29.93
C LEU A 9 9.75 38.61 28.62
N HIS A 10 10.58 39.14 27.73
CA HIS A 10 11.09 38.41 26.58
C HIS A 10 12.05 37.31 27.09
N ASN A 11 11.56 36.11 27.21
CA ASN A 11 12.38 34.92 27.47
C ASN A 11 13.08 34.51 26.16
N THR A 12 14.25 35.09 25.90
CA THR A 12 15.12 34.70 24.79
C THR A 12 15.78 33.39 25.15
N VAL A 13 15.24 32.30 24.60
CA VAL A 13 15.89 30.97 24.67
C VAL A 13 17.10 31.00 23.74
N LEU A 14 18.28 31.13 24.32
CA LEU A 14 19.55 30.97 23.61
C LEU A 14 19.78 29.48 23.34
N PHE A 15 19.62 29.07 22.10
CA PHE A 15 20.10 27.76 21.66
C PHE A 15 21.61 27.79 21.48
N PRO A 16 22.39 26.85 22.04
CA PRO A 16 23.82 26.79 21.79
C PRO A 16 24.08 26.43 20.31
N GLN A 17 24.71 27.37 19.61
CA GLN A 17 25.20 27.16 18.25
C GLN A 17 26.56 26.45 18.31
N ASN A 18 26.57 25.14 18.51
CA ASN A 18 27.73 24.29 18.19
C ASN A 18 27.21 22.92 17.78
N HIS A 19 26.72 22.81 16.54
CA HIS A 19 26.65 21.54 15.83
C HIS A 19 27.91 21.45 14.96
N GLU A 20 28.93 20.75 15.44
CA GLU A 20 29.92 20.16 14.57
C GLU A 20 29.16 19.20 13.62
N LEU A 21 29.09 19.62 12.36
CA LEU A 21 28.59 18.76 11.27
C LEU A 21 29.58 17.61 11.14
N LEU A 22 29.20 16.44 11.65
CA LEU A 22 29.86 15.19 11.27
C LEU A 22 29.82 15.10 9.74
N PRO A 23 30.94 14.71 9.09
CA PRO A 23 30.91 14.55 7.64
C PRO A 23 29.83 13.53 7.28
N SER A 24 28.88 13.96 6.47
CA SER A 24 27.93 13.06 5.83
C SER A 24 28.73 12.01 5.07
N SER A 25 28.74 10.78 5.59
CA SER A 25 29.14 9.65 4.76
C SER A 25 28.16 9.65 3.60
N GLU A 26 28.63 10.05 2.44
CA GLU A 26 27.92 9.86 1.18
C GLU A 26 27.75 8.34 1.02
N VAL A 27 26.62 7.83 1.48
CA VAL A 27 26.11 6.54 1.08
C VAL A 27 25.66 6.78 -0.35
N GLU A 28 26.53 6.47 -1.33
CA GLU A 28 26.14 6.41 -2.74
C GLU A 28 24.89 5.51 -2.79
N PRO A 29 23.78 6.00 -3.39
CA PRO A 29 22.66 5.12 -3.65
C PRO A 29 23.17 3.98 -4.53
N PRO A 30 22.75 2.72 -4.29
CA PRO A 30 23.14 1.61 -5.14
C PRO A 30 22.80 1.98 -6.59
N PRO A 31 23.66 1.59 -7.57
CA PRO A 31 23.44 1.94 -8.96
C PRO A 31 22.03 1.58 -9.36
N ASP A 32 21.39 2.47 -10.10
CA ASP A 32 20.06 2.36 -10.68
C ASP A 32 19.90 0.98 -11.36
N GLN A 33 19.59 -0.04 -10.55
CA GLN A 33 18.96 -1.24 -11.06
C GLN A 33 17.51 -0.80 -11.28
N ALA A 34 17.19 -0.37 -12.49
CA ALA A 34 15.84 -0.33 -12.95
C ALA A 34 15.24 -1.70 -12.60
N ALA A 35 14.55 -1.77 -11.45
CA ALA A 35 14.04 -3.03 -10.93
C ALA A 35 13.12 -3.60 -12.00
N MET A 36 13.53 -4.71 -12.62
CA MET A 36 12.70 -5.39 -13.60
C MET A 36 11.42 -5.80 -12.90
N THR A 37 10.28 -5.51 -13.52
CA THR A 37 8.99 -5.95 -12.98
C THR A 37 9.03 -7.45 -12.75
N ILE A 38 8.53 -7.88 -11.60
CA ILE A 38 8.45 -9.29 -11.23
C ILE A 38 7.70 -10.09 -12.30
N GLU A 39 8.21 -11.29 -12.62
CA GLU A 39 7.70 -12.14 -13.70
C GLU A 39 7.10 -13.44 -13.16
N VAL A 40 6.29 -14.09 -13.99
CA VAL A 40 5.75 -15.43 -13.71
C VAL A 40 6.88 -16.42 -13.42
N GLY A 41 6.72 -17.22 -12.37
CA GLY A 41 7.71 -18.18 -11.88
C GLY A 41 8.67 -17.64 -10.83
N GLN A 42 8.79 -16.34 -10.68
CA GLN A 42 9.61 -15.73 -9.63
C GLN A 42 8.95 -15.84 -8.25
N THR A 43 9.78 -15.80 -7.21
CA THR A 43 9.30 -15.71 -5.82
C THR A 43 9.05 -14.25 -5.49
N ILE A 44 7.93 -13.98 -4.81
CA ILE A 44 7.62 -12.62 -4.34
C ILE A 44 8.65 -12.14 -3.31
N PRO A 45 8.84 -10.81 -3.14
CA PRO A 45 9.67 -10.26 -2.09
C PRO A 45 9.23 -10.69 -0.69
N ASP A 46 10.19 -10.95 0.19
CA ASP A 46 9.94 -11.09 1.62
C ASP A 46 9.79 -9.70 2.23
N ALA A 47 8.61 -9.37 2.69
CA ALA A 47 8.25 -8.03 3.14
C ALA A 47 7.28 -8.05 4.32
N GLU A 48 7.30 -6.97 5.08
CA GLU A 48 6.35 -6.70 6.16
C GLU A 48 5.40 -5.58 5.72
N LEU A 49 4.10 -5.88 5.67
CA LEU A 49 3.04 -4.99 5.21
C LEU A 49 2.09 -4.65 6.35
N GLY A 50 1.74 -3.37 6.48
CA GLY A 50 0.84 -2.92 7.53
C GLY A 50 -0.63 -3.04 7.11
N TYR A 51 -1.52 -3.36 8.04
CA TYR A 51 -2.96 -3.29 7.81
C TYR A 51 -3.71 -3.13 9.14
N VAL A 52 -4.98 -2.79 9.07
CA VAL A 52 -5.91 -2.83 10.21
C VAL A 52 -6.89 -3.97 9.94
N PRO A 53 -6.90 -5.05 10.76
CA PRO A 53 -7.87 -6.13 10.63
C PRO A 53 -9.29 -5.60 10.72
N TYR A 54 -10.17 -6.08 9.84
CA TYR A 54 -11.58 -5.72 9.90
C TYR A 54 -12.22 -6.29 11.18
N THR A 55 -13.01 -5.46 11.85
CA THR A 55 -13.93 -5.84 12.93
C THR A 55 -15.22 -5.07 12.74
N ASP A 56 -16.33 -5.59 13.26
CA ASP A 56 -17.65 -4.94 13.16
C ASP A 56 -17.66 -3.53 13.80
N GLU A 57 -16.81 -3.30 14.79
CA GLU A 57 -16.66 -2.00 15.45
C GLU A 57 -16.16 -0.91 14.48
N LEU A 58 -15.45 -1.30 13.42
CA LEU A 58 -14.95 -0.38 12.39
C LEU A 58 -16.06 0.15 11.47
N GLU A 59 -17.28 -0.34 11.56
CA GLU A 59 -18.44 0.25 10.87
C GLU A 59 -18.79 1.63 11.45
N ASP A 60 -18.40 1.91 12.71
CA ASP A 60 -18.43 3.26 13.26
C ASP A 60 -17.23 4.07 12.70
N PRO A 61 -17.48 5.16 11.94
CA PRO A 61 -16.40 5.94 11.34
C PRO A 61 -15.48 6.66 12.35
N SER A 62 -15.91 6.78 13.61
CA SER A 62 -15.11 7.37 14.69
C SER A 62 -14.13 6.38 15.33
N VAL A 63 -14.29 5.08 15.06
CA VAL A 63 -13.42 4.04 15.60
C VAL A 63 -12.20 3.83 14.69
N CYS A 64 -11.02 3.79 15.31
CA CYS A 64 -9.78 3.39 14.66
C CYS A 64 -9.37 2.02 15.21
N GLY A 65 -9.21 1.04 14.30
CA GLY A 65 -8.78 -0.29 14.70
C GLY A 65 -7.30 -0.33 15.09
N LEU A 66 -6.89 -1.44 15.70
CA LEU A 66 -5.49 -1.67 16.05
C LEU A 66 -4.70 -2.14 14.82
N PRO A 67 -3.52 -1.55 14.57
CA PRO A 67 -2.69 -1.96 13.45
C PRO A 67 -2.10 -3.36 13.67
N SER A 68 -1.94 -4.08 12.58
CA SER A 68 -1.31 -5.40 12.51
C SER A 68 -0.39 -5.48 11.30
N LYS A 69 0.32 -6.60 11.15
CA LYS A 69 1.30 -6.81 10.10
C LYS A 69 1.07 -8.14 9.40
N ILE A 70 1.39 -8.17 8.11
CA ILE A 70 1.48 -9.37 7.28
C ILE A 70 2.95 -9.54 6.90
N HIS A 71 3.50 -10.72 7.14
CA HIS A 71 4.82 -11.13 6.67
C HIS A 71 4.61 -12.02 5.45
N THR A 72 4.95 -11.54 4.26
CA THR A 72 4.58 -12.18 3.00
C THR A 72 5.02 -13.64 2.91
N HIS A 73 6.30 -13.95 3.20
CA HIS A 73 6.81 -15.32 3.13
C HIS A 73 6.29 -16.25 4.24
N LYS A 74 5.86 -15.69 5.37
CA LYS A 74 5.30 -16.48 6.47
C LYS A 74 3.81 -16.72 6.27
N ASP A 75 3.06 -15.64 5.98
CA ASP A 75 1.60 -15.66 6.05
C ASP A 75 0.95 -16.12 4.73
N TRP A 76 1.68 -16.03 3.60
CA TRP A 76 1.22 -16.46 2.28
C TRP A 76 1.81 -17.80 1.82
N LYS A 77 2.74 -18.39 2.59
CA LYS A 77 3.28 -19.71 2.27
C LYS A 77 2.18 -20.78 2.26
N GLY A 78 2.15 -21.57 1.20
CA GLY A 78 1.14 -22.62 0.99
C GLY A 78 -0.25 -22.09 0.67
N LYS A 79 -0.39 -20.78 0.35
CA LYS A 79 -1.67 -20.17 -0.01
C LYS A 79 -1.65 -19.65 -1.44
N LYS A 80 -2.84 -19.63 -2.05
CA LYS A 80 -3.08 -18.94 -3.30
C LYS A 80 -3.68 -17.57 -2.99
N VAL A 81 -2.94 -16.51 -3.26
CA VAL A 81 -3.38 -15.14 -2.99
C VAL A 81 -3.44 -14.31 -4.26
N VAL A 82 -4.38 -13.38 -4.30
CA VAL A 82 -4.47 -12.35 -5.33
C VAL A 82 -4.09 -11.02 -4.70
N ILE A 83 -3.18 -10.29 -5.33
CA ILE A 83 -2.73 -8.99 -4.87
C ILE A 83 -2.91 -8.01 -6.01
N PHE A 84 -3.69 -6.95 -5.82
CA PHE A 84 -3.76 -5.89 -6.81
C PHE A 84 -3.30 -4.56 -6.22
N GLY A 85 -2.48 -3.85 -7.00
CA GLY A 85 -1.89 -2.57 -6.63
C GLY A 85 -2.67 -1.39 -7.18
N ILE A 86 -2.82 -0.36 -6.34
CA ILE A 86 -3.44 0.89 -6.72
C ILE A 86 -2.50 2.08 -6.46
N PRO A 87 -2.42 3.06 -7.37
CA PRO A 87 -1.61 4.27 -7.17
C PRO A 87 -2.01 5.09 -5.94
N GLY A 88 -3.27 5.03 -5.52
CA GLY A 88 -3.69 5.75 -4.33
C GLY A 88 -5.15 5.50 -3.95
N SER A 89 -5.38 5.30 -2.66
CA SER A 89 -6.72 5.23 -2.08
C SER A 89 -7.48 6.53 -2.34
N PHE A 90 -8.80 6.44 -2.54
CA PHE A 90 -9.69 7.55 -2.84
C PHE A 90 -9.44 8.28 -4.18
N THR A 91 -8.56 7.76 -5.04
CA THR A 91 -8.46 8.28 -6.42
C THR A 91 -9.55 7.66 -7.31
N LYS A 92 -9.96 8.38 -8.34
CA LYS A 92 -11.15 8.04 -9.14
C LYS A 92 -11.15 6.60 -9.66
N THR A 93 -10.16 6.21 -10.47
CA THR A 93 -10.10 4.86 -11.06
C THR A 93 -9.98 3.77 -10.00
N CYS A 94 -9.22 4.00 -8.92
CA CYS A 94 -9.04 3.04 -7.84
C CYS A 94 -10.34 2.77 -7.10
N SER A 95 -11.12 3.84 -6.85
CA SER A 95 -12.39 3.78 -6.11
C SER A 95 -13.56 3.28 -6.93
N GLU A 96 -13.66 3.71 -8.19
CA GLU A 96 -14.85 3.45 -9.00
C GLU A 96 -14.74 2.17 -9.83
N ASN A 97 -13.52 1.85 -10.32
CA ASN A 97 -13.35 0.84 -11.36
C ASN A 97 -12.46 -0.35 -10.94
N HIS A 98 -11.53 -0.18 -10.00
CA HIS A 98 -10.56 -1.23 -9.71
C HIS A 98 -10.96 -2.09 -8.49
N LEU A 99 -11.18 -1.48 -7.32
CA LEU A 99 -11.52 -2.21 -6.10
C LEU A 99 -12.91 -2.86 -6.14
N PRO A 100 -14.02 -2.18 -6.55
CA PRO A 100 -15.35 -2.74 -6.40
C PRO A 100 -15.57 -4.08 -7.12
N PRO A 101 -15.04 -4.31 -8.34
CA PRO A 101 -15.18 -5.62 -9.02
C PRO A 101 -14.55 -6.79 -8.24
N TYR A 102 -13.46 -6.57 -7.48
CA TYR A 102 -12.87 -7.61 -6.63
C TYR A 102 -13.78 -7.98 -5.47
N VAL A 103 -14.46 -6.98 -4.87
CA VAL A 103 -15.44 -7.21 -3.80
C VAL A 103 -16.64 -7.98 -4.30
N THR A 104 -17.21 -7.58 -5.46
CA THR A 104 -18.41 -8.22 -6.02
C THR A 104 -18.13 -9.61 -6.56
N SER A 105 -16.91 -9.89 -7.01
CA SER A 105 -16.52 -11.21 -7.54
C SER A 105 -15.86 -12.11 -6.51
N TYR A 106 -15.87 -11.74 -5.23
CA TYR A 106 -15.19 -12.48 -4.16
C TYR A 106 -15.50 -13.98 -4.15
N ASP A 107 -16.77 -14.35 -4.24
CA ASP A 107 -17.18 -15.76 -4.21
C ASP A 107 -16.64 -16.54 -5.42
N GLN A 108 -16.48 -15.90 -6.58
CA GLN A 108 -15.88 -16.52 -7.75
C GLN A 108 -14.37 -16.78 -7.53
N PHE A 109 -13.66 -15.86 -6.89
CA PHE A 109 -12.27 -16.07 -6.49
C PHE A 109 -12.15 -17.22 -5.49
N LYS A 110 -13.03 -17.28 -4.50
CA LYS A 110 -13.05 -18.38 -3.51
C LYS A 110 -13.33 -19.74 -4.17
N ALA A 111 -14.25 -19.78 -5.13
CA ALA A 111 -14.57 -21.01 -5.89
C ALA A 111 -13.38 -21.53 -6.73
N LYS A 112 -12.43 -20.65 -7.09
CA LYS A 112 -11.17 -20.99 -7.78
C LYS A 112 -9.99 -21.26 -6.85
N GLY A 113 -10.25 -21.38 -5.54
CA GLY A 113 -9.26 -21.74 -4.54
C GLY A 113 -8.37 -20.57 -4.09
N VAL A 114 -8.80 -19.33 -4.29
CA VAL A 114 -8.08 -18.16 -3.73
C VAL A 114 -8.33 -18.07 -2.25
N ASP A 115 -7.25 -18.07 -1.44
CA ASP A 115 -7.32 -17.99 0.02
C ASP A 115 -7.59 -16.56 0.50
N ALA A 116 -7.00 -15.55 -0.15
CA ALA A 116 -7.16 -14.15 0.21
C ALA A 116 -6.96 -13.22 -0.98
N ILE A 117 -7.60 -12.05 -0.93
CA ILE A 117 -7.44 -10.96 -1.89
C ILE A 117 -6.94 -9.74 -1.16
N TYR A 118 -5.85 -9.14 -1.66
CA TYR A 118 -5.22 -7.97 -1.09
C TYR A 118 -5.23 -6.79 -2.05
N CYS A 119 -5.64 -5.61 -1.55
CA CYS A 119 -5.47 -4.32 -2.20
C CYS A 119 -4.27 -3.62 -1.59
N ILE A 120 -3.18 -3.46 -2.34
CA ILE A 120 -1.94 -2.84 -1.85
C ILE A 120 -1.76 -1.42 -2.40
N ALA A 121 -1.35 -0.50 -1.52
CA ALA A 121 -0.95 0.85 -1.87
C ALA A 121 0.16 1.35 -0.94
N THR A 122 0.78 2.49 -1.30
CA THR A 122 1.76 3.18 -0.44
C THR A 122 1.11 4.13 0.57
N ASN A 123 -0.21 4.32 0.51
CA ASN A 123 -0.94 4.97 1.59
C ASN A 123 -0.76 4.21 2.90
N ASP A 124 -0.74 4.90 4.03
CA ASP A 124 -0.64 4.26 5.34
C ASP A 124 -1.83 3.33 5.64
N MET A 125 -1.65 2.46 6.63
CA MET A 125 -2.63 1.42 6.95
C MET A 125 -3.98 1.96 7.45
N PHE A 126 -4.02 3.15 8.05
CA PHE A 126 -5.29 3.74 8.50
C PHE A 126 -6.07 4.31 7.32
N VAL A 127 -5.39 4.95 6.35
CA VAL A 127 -6.01 5.37 5.08
C VAL A 127 -6.51 4.15 4.30
N GLN A 128 -5.75 3.06 4.27
CA GLN A 128 -6.15 1.81 3.64
C GLN A 128 -7.37 1.19 4.34
N SER A 129 -7.42 1.18 5.67
CA SER A 129 -8.58 0.73 6.44
C SER A 129 -9.81 1.58 6.14
N ALA A 130 -9.69 2.90 6.15
CA ALA A 130 -10.80 3.81 5.82
C ALA A 130 -11.29 3.59 4.38
N PHE A 131 -10.37 3.38 3.43
CA PHE A 131 -10.69 3.07 2.04
C PHE A 131 -11.49 1.79 1.92
N GLY A 132 -11.06 0.72 2.60
CA GLY A 132 -11.79 -0.54 2.65
C GLY A 132 -13.20 -0.39 3.23
N ARG A 133 -13.36 0.34 4.33
CA ARG A 133 -14.67 0.61 4.96
C ARG A 133 -15.62 1.34 4.02
N VAL A 134 -15.17 2.41 3.38
CA VAL A 134 -15.99 3.16 2.42
C VAL A 134 -16.48 2.28 1.27
N HIS A 135 -15.63 1.34 0.83
CA HIS A 135 -15.96 0.40 -0.25
C HIS A 135 -16.59 -0.91 0.25
N LYS A 136 -16.88 -1.03 1.56
CA LYS A 136 -17.52 -2.20 2.18
C LYS A 136 -16.79 -3.50 1.84
N THR A 137 -15.47 -3.47 1.91
CA THR A 137 -14.65 -4.65 1.63
C THR A 137 -14.80 -5.73 2.70
N GLY A 138 -15.06 -5.33 3.96
CA GLY A 138 -15.09 -6.24 5.10
C GLY A 138 -13.79 -7.07 5.16
N ASP A 139 -13.96 -8.37 5.24
CA ASP A 139 -12.89 -9.37 5.17
C ASP A 139 -12.66 -9.94 3.75
N LYS A 140 -13.47 -9.52 2.76
CA LYS A 140 -13.38 -10.03 1.38
C LYS A 140 -12.13 -9.55 0.67
N VAL A 141 -11.80 -8.27 0.82
CA VAL A 141 -10.59 -7.67 0.26
C VAL A 141 -9.86 -6.93 1.37
N ILE A 142 -8.68 -7.41 1.72
CA ILE A 142 -7.85 -6.85 2.77
C ILE A 142 -7.02 -5.71 2.18
N CYS A 143 -7.30 -4.48 2.63
CA CYS A 143 -6.54 -3.30 2.21
C CYS A 143 -5.27 -3.19 3.03
N ILE A 144 -4.10 -3.31 2.38
CA ILE A 144 -2.79 -3.36 3.00
C ILE A 144 -1.91 -2.18 2.55
N SER A 145 -1.00 -1.78 3.42
CA SER A 145 -0.06 -0.68 3.23
C SER A 145 1.35 -1.21 3.04
N ASP A 146 2.01 -0.76 1.97
CA ASP A 146 3.45 -0.87 1.78
C ASP A 146 4.06 0.54 1.73
N ALA A 147 3.89 1.31 2.80
CA ALA A 147 4.40 2.68 2.91
C ALA A 147 5.94 2.73 2.85
N SER A 148 6.61 1.67 3.27
CA SER A 148 8.08 1.51 3.19
C SER A 148 8.57 1.06 1.82
N MET A 149 7.66 0.62 0.94
CA MET A 149 7.95 0.04 -0.38
C MET A 149 8.85 -1.21 -0.33
N SER A 150 8.78 -1.94 0.77
CA SER A 150 9.56 -3.17 0.99
C SER A 150 9.15 -4.33 0.09
N PHE A 151 7.91 -4.31 -0.40
CA PHE A 151 7.38 -5.26 -1.39
C PHE A 151 7.41 -4.67 -2.80
N LEU A 152 6.85 -3.47 -2.96
CA LEU A 152 6.59 -2.87 -4.28
C LEU A 152 7.87 -2.53 -5.03
N ARG A 153 8.88 -1.95 -4.35
CA ARG A 153 10.11 -1.54 -5.01
C ARG A 153 10.97 -2.72 -5.47
N PRO A 154 11.25 -3.77 -4.65
CA PRO A 154 11.94 -4.96 -5.12
C PRO A 154 11.19 -5.74 -6.21
N ALA A 155 9.85 -5.65 -6.23
CA ALA A 155 9.04 -6.26 -7.27
C ALA A 155 9.01 -5.45 -8.59
N GLY A 156 9.60 -4.25 -8.63
CA GLY A 156 9.56 -3.36 -9.80
C GLY A 156 8.17 -2.78 -10.09
N LEU A 157 7.31 -2.71 -9.06
CA LEU A 157 5.90 -2.32 -9.15
C LEU A 157 5.64 -0.91 -8.61
N THR A 158 6.63 -0.03 -8.68
CA THR A 158 6.53 1.39 -8.32
C THR A 158 6.57 2.30 -9.54
N GLN A 159 6.03 3.51 -9.39
CA GLN A 159 6.07 4.58 -10.37
C GLN A 159 6.20 5.93 -9.67
N ASP A 160 6.89 6.88 -10.30
CA ASP A 160 6.98 8.24 -9.81
C ASP A 160 5.82 9.09 -10.29
N LEU A 161 4.98 9.54 -9.37
CA LEU A 161 3.87 10.46 -9.58
C LEU A 161 4.11 11.82 -8.91
N SER A 162 5.37 12.23 -8.73
CA SER A 162 5.74 13.50 -8.12
C SER A 162 5.22 14.69 -8.92
N HIS A 163 5.10 14.55 -10.25
CA HIS A 163 4.56 15.59 -11.14
C HIS A 163 3.08 15.95 -10.88
N VAL A 164 2.34 15.05 -10.21
CA VAL A 164 0.96 15.30 -9.72
C VAL A 164 0.88 15.41 -8.20
N GLY A 165 2.02 15.54 -7.52
CA GLY A 165 2.10 15.75 -6.08
C GLY A 165 1.93 14.47 -5.24
N PHE A 166 1.99 13.28 -5.85
CA PHE A 166 1.80 12.02 -5.12
C PHE A 166 3.11 11.38 -4.64
N GLY A 167 4.25 11.73 -5.26
CA GLY A 167 5.51 11.06 -5.02
C GLY A 167 5.55 9.65 -5.62
N GLU A 168 6.42 8.78 -5.10
CA GLU A 168 6.51 7.39 -5.53
C GLU A 168 5.31 6.59 -5.04
N ARG A 169 4.68 5.85 -5.94
CA ARG A 169 3.44 5.09 -5.71
C ARG A 169 3.52 3.70 -6.31
N ALA A 170 2.62 2.81 -5.86
CA ALA A 170 2.39 1.57 -6.56
C ALA A 170 1.94 1.85 -8.01
N LYS A 171 2.41 1.04 -8.95
CA LYS A 171 1.77 0.91 -10.26
C LYS A 171 0.35 0.35 -10.10
N ARG A 172 -0.42 0.38 -11.18
CA ARG A 172 -1.67 -0.39 -11.24
C ARG A 172 -1.36 -1.75 -11.81
N PHE A 173 -1.55 -2.79 -10.99
CA PHE A 173 -1.23 -4.17 -11.37
C PHE A 173 -2.13 -5.17 -10.66
N ALA A 174 -2.07 -6.42 -11.09
CA ALA A 174 -2.51 -7.57 -10.32
C ALA A 174 -1.48 -8.70 -10.41
N LEU A 175 -1.31 -9.41 -9.31
CA LEU A 175 -0.53 -10.65 -9.22
C LEU A 175 -1.44 -11.77 -8.73
N VAL A 176 -1.26 -12.96 -9.29
CA VAL A 176 -1.68 -14.21 -8.65
C VAL A 176 -0.43 -14.89 -8.14
N VAL A 177 -0.43 -15.25 -6.88
CA VAL A 177 0.69 -15.91 -6.20
C VAL A 177 0.18 -17.22 -5.62
N ASP A 178 0.86 -18.31 -5.92
CA ASP A 178 0.57 -19.64 -5.39
C ASP A 178 1.83 -20.16 -4.68
N ASP A 179 1.73 -20.44 -3.40
CA ASP A 179 2.87 -20.82 -2.54
C ASP A 179 4.12 -19.97 -2.79
N LEU A 180 3.97 -18.64 -2.68
CA LEU A 180 5.01 -17.63 -2.87
C LEU A 180 5.52 -17.46 -4.31
N LYS A 181 5.05 -18.23 -5.27
CA LYS A 181 5.42 -18.13 -6.68
C LYS A 181 4.37 -17.34 -7.46
N VAL A 182 4.84 -16.40 -8.25
CA VAL A 182 3.98 -15.63 -9.16
C VAL A 182 3.51 -16.55 -10.27
N THR A 183 2.21 -16.65 -10.46
CA THR A 183 1.58 -17.43 -11.55
C THR A 183 0.91 -16.53 -12.61
N TYR A 184 0.65 -15.26 -12.25
CA TYR A 184 0.12 -14.24 -13.15
C TYR A 184 0.64 -12.86 -12.79
N VAL A 185 0.95 -12.07 -13.81
CA VAL A 185 1.26 -10.64 -13.71
C VAL A 185 0.39 -9.88 -14.72
N GLY A 186 -0.41 -8.95 -14.24
CA GLY A 186 -1.21 -8.04 -15.07
C GLY A 186 -0.89 -6.60 -14.69
N GLU A 187 0.05 -5.97 -15.39
CA GLU A 187 0.41 -4.55 -15.20
C GLU A 187 -0.32 -3.68 -16.23
N GLU A 188 -0.88 -2.55 -15.77
CA GLU A 188 -1.48 -1.56 -16.67
C GLU A 188 -0.40 -0.68 -17.30
N THR A 189 -0.45 -0.56 -18.61
CA THR A 189 0.46 0.31 -19.37
C THR A 189 -0.16 1.67 -19.71
N GLY A 190 -1.44 1.90 -19.33
CA GLY A 190 -2.19 3.10 -19.61
C GLY A 190 -3.28 3.41 -18.58
N PRO A 191 -4.08 4.43 -18.81
CA PRO A 191 -5.20 4.76 -17.95
C PRO A 191 -6.30 3.68 -18.06
N GLY A 192 -6.86 3.29 -16.93
CA GLY A 192 -7.96 2.33 -16.91
C GLY A 192 -7.63 1.08 -16.12
N VAL A 193 -8.44 0.04 -16.32
CA VAL A 193 -8.34 -1.26 -15.67
C VAL A 193 -8.61 -2.32 -16.72
N GLY A 194 -7.60 -3.07 -17.08
CA GLY A 194 -7.65 -4.18 -18.05
C GLY A 194 -7.03 -5.44 -17.43
N PRO A 195 -5.75 -5.74 -17.70
CA PRO A 195 -5.09 -6.93 -17.17
C PRO A 195 -5.05 -6.98 -15.63
N SER A 196 -5.12 -5.86 -14.93
CA SER A 196 -5.20 -5.83 -13.47
C SER A 196 -6.63 -5.97 -12.92
N GLY A 197 -7.64 -6.00 -13.78
CA GLY A 197 -9.04 -6.08 -13.35
C GLY A 197 -9.44 -7.47 -12.86
N ALA A 198 -10.45 -7.51 -11.99
CA ALA A 198 -10.94 -8.75 -11.38
C ALA A 198 -11.32 -9.83 -12.41
N GLU A 199 -12.00 -9.45 -13.52
CA GLU A 199 -12.39 -10.36 -14.59
C GLU A 199 -11.17 -10.98 -15.29
N ALA A 200 -10.17 -10.14 -15.62
CA ALA A 200 -8.95 -10.61 -16.26
C ALA A 200 -8.16 -11.58 -15.36
N VAL A 201 -8.09 -11.28 -14.06
CA VAL A 201 -7.45 -12.16 -13.07
C VAL A 201 -8.22 -13.46 -12.92
N LEU A 202 -9.56 -13.42 -12.81
CA LEU A 202 -10.40 -14.62 -12.75
C LEU A 202 -10.23 -15.54 -13.97
N ALA A 203 -10.00 -14.98 -15.14
CA ALA A 203 -9.75 -15.77 -16.35
C ALA A 203 -8.40 -16.51 -16.34
N LYS A 204 -7.50 -16.17 -15.41
CA LYS A 204 -6.15 -16.76 -15.26
C LYS A 204 -6.02 -17.74 -14.09
N LEU A 205 -7.03 -17.82 -13.24
CA LEU A 205 -7.21 -18.81 -12.18
C LEU A 205 -7.92 -20.07 -12.74
#